data_da68f0664110b1f3eb887c32d514fd12
#
_entry.id   da68f0664110b1f3eb887c32d514fd12
#
_cell.length_a   1.000
_cell.length_b   1.000
_cell.length_c   1.000
_cell.angle_alpha   90.00
_cell.angle_beta   90.00
_cell.angle_gamma   90.00
#
_symmetry.space_group_name_H-M   'P 1'
#
loop_
_entity.id
_entity.type
_entity.pdbx_description
1 polymer ?
#
loop_
_entity_poly.entity_id
_entity_poly.type
_entity_poly.pdbx_seq_one_letter_code
_entity_poly.pdbx_strand_id
1 'polypeptide(L)'
;MAGVFFIDQTSQTNGTEESGNAQWRFSQSSTSPLWKTPGLFEGYGIHTDARIRASSAAVFGQLDWAVTEKFHILPGLRYNFDKKDASYSRKTYGGLQTTDPALLALKKSVYSDQAFDSDTDNTDFSGNITLTYKASDKINIYGTFAKSYKPVGVNVAGLPSNSAGQPMTELAVIKPEKVYHYEFGVKTSPFKNSIFNLTFFNTDIKDFQTNVQAAELGVNRGYLANADKVRVRGAELDASFVISSHLTINGAATYTDGKYVKFTNAPLPLEETGLVVNGVQVAYKDVSGTELPGASRWAGSLGGELSDNARFFGNAGKIFFAADGYARSEFSSSPSASKYLVVQGYAIFNARLGFRASQGLSIQFWGRNLFNKDYYEQLLPASGNTGQYAGVLGDQRTYGVTFKYSL
;
A
#
# COMPACT_ATOMS: atom_id res chain seq x y z
N MET A 1 18.33 22.36 13.85
CA MET A 1 17.06 22.03 14.54
C MET A 1 17.30 20.83 15.45
N ALA A 2 16.74 20.82 16.68
CA ALA A 2 16.73 19.65 17.57
C ALA A 2 15.36 19.56 18.25
N GLY A 3 14.96 18.36 18.66
CA GLY A 3 13.66 18.17 19.28
C GLY A 3 13.52 16.81 19.97
N VAL A 4 12.43 16.68 20.72
CA VAL A 4 11.97 15.45 21.33
C VAL A 4 10.59 15.13 20.79
N PHE A 5 10.28 13.84 20.73
CA PHE A 5 8.99 13.33 20.28
C PHE A 5 8.49 12.31 21.28
N PHE A 6 7.21 12.36 21.57
CA PHE A 6 6.53 11.34 22.36
C PHE A 6 5.11 11.17 21.86
N ILE A 7 4.67 9.92 21.76
CA ILE A 7 3.29 9.55 21.50
C ILE A 7 2.94 8.31 22.32
N ASP A 8 1.75 8.27 22.87
CA ASP A 8 1.15 7.08 23.50
C ASP A 8 -0.29 6.98 22.98
N GLN A 9 -0.60 5.85 22.35
CA GLN A 9 -1.92 5.63 21.79
C GLN A 9 -2.42 4.23 22.10
N THR A 10 -3.72 4.11 22.32
CA THR A 10 -4.41 2.83 22.44
C THR A 10 -5.43 2.71 21.33
N SER A 11 -5.38 1.62 20.59
CA SER A 11 -6.40 1.20 19.66
C SER A 11 -7.12 -0.02 20.21
N GLN A 12 -8.44 0.01 20.19
CA GLN A 12 -9.27 -1.13 20.61
C GLN A 12 -10.28 -1.41 19.52
N THR A 13 -10.38 -2.68 19.16
CA THR A 13 -11.39 -3.19 18.24
C THR A 13 -12.26 -4.19 18.97
N ASN A 14 -13.56 -3.95 18.93
CA ASN A 14 -14.58 -4.85 19.44
C ASN A 14 -15.51 -5.14 18.27
N GLY A 15 -15.55 -6.36 17.82
CA GLY A 15 -16.26 -6.74 16.61
C GLY A 15 -16.98 -8.05 16.72
N THR A 16 -18.04 -8.18 15.94
CA THR A 16 -18.81 -9.42 15.79
C THR A 16 -18.90 -9.74 14.32
N GLU A 17 -18.57 -10.98 13.96
CA GLU A 17 -18.79 -11.54 12.62
C GLU A 17 -19.71 -12.73 12.77
N GLU A 18 -20.71 -12.84 11.92
CA GLU A 18 -21.69 -13.92 11.99
C GLU A 18 -21.96 -14.50 10.61
N SER A 19 -22.00 -15.82 10.53
CA SER A 19 -22.28 -16.56 9.30
C SER A 19 -23.80 -16.70 9.09
N GLY A 20 -24.23 -16.45 7.87
CA GLY A 20 -25.58 -16.77 7.45
C GLY A 20 -25.76 -18.27 7.16
N ASN A 21 -27.01 -18.68 6.98
CA ASN A 21 -27.42 -20.06 6.77
C ASN A 21 -26.76 -20.74 5.55
N ALA A 22 -26.34 -20.01 4.56
CA ALA A 22 -25.72 -20.57 3.35
C ALA A 22 -24.19 -20.80 3.47
N GLN A 23 -23.53 -20.36 4.53
CA GLN A 23 -22.07 -20.41 4.68
C GLN A 23 -21.48 -21.81 4.52
N TRP A 24 -22.15 -22.83 5.06
CA TRP A 24 -21.67 -24.22 4.98
C TRP A 24 -21.59 -24.75 3.54
N ARG A 25 -22.42 -24.23 2.62
CA ARG A 25 -22.38 -24.61 1.20
C ARG A 25 -21.11 -24.11 0.50
N PHE A 26 -20.53 -23.01 0.95
CA PHE A 26 -19.24 -22.53 0.46
C PHE A 26 -18.06 -23.31 1.03
N SER A 27 -18.21 -23.85 2.23
CA SER A 27 -17.13 -24.55 2.94
C SER A 27 -17.04 -26.03 2.59
N GLN A 28 -18.06 -26.61 1.93
CA GLN A 28 -18.13 -28.03 1.62
C GLN A 28 -18.42 -28.30 0.15
N SER A 29 -17.82 -29.37 -0.38
CA SER A 29 -18.24 -29.92 -1.67
C SER A 29 -19.69 -30.40 -1.61
N SER A 30 -20.48 -30.19 -2.67
CA SER A 30 -21.85 -30.69 -2.79
C SER A 30 -21.95 -32.20 -2.72
N THR A 31 -20.84 -32.91 -2.89
CA THR A 31 -20.75 -34.38 -2.75
C THR A 31 -20.51 -34.82 -1.30
N SER A 32 -20.10 -33.90 -0.42
CA SER A 32 -19.90 -34.22 1.00
C SER A 32 -21.20 -34.49 1.73
N PRO A 33 -21.28 -35.54 2.56
CA PRO A 33 -22.44 -35.76 3.42
C PRO A 33 -22.75 -34.58 4.34
N LEU A 34 -21.72 -33.84 4.73
CA LEU A 34 -21.84 -32.65 5.58
C LEU A 34 -22.50 -31.48 4.86
N TRP A 35 -22.50 -31.46 3.53
CA TRP A 35 -23.13 -30.42 2.73
C TRP A 35 -24.64 -30.32 2.95
N LYS A 36 -25.27 -31.41 3.39
CA LYS A 36 -26.73 -31.50 3.64
C LYS A 36 -27.13 -31.16 5.08
N THR A 37 -26.21 -30.75 5.95
CA THR A 37 -26.51 -30.42 7.34
C THR A 37 -27.05 -29.00 7.44
N PRO A 38 -28.35 -28.74 7.43
CA PRO A 38 -28.90 -27.40 7.49
C PRO A 38 -28.63 -26.76 8.86
N GLY A 39 -28.51 -25.44 8.87
CA GLY A 39 -28.36 -24.66 10.10
C GLY A 39 -27.00 -24.78 10.81
N LEU A 40 -26.03 -25.54 10.25
CA LEU A 40 -24.73 -25.74 10.91
C LEU A 40 -24.04 -24.42 11.28
N PHE A 41 -24.05 -23.47 10.36
CA PHE A 41 -23.44 -22.17 10.53
C PHE A 41 -24.44 -21.02 10.70
N GLU A 42 -25.74 -21.31 10.79
CA GLU A 42 -26.70 -20.24 10.99
C GLU A 42 -26.55 -19.61 12.37
N GLY A 43 -26.28 -18.29 12.39
CA GLY A 43 -25.94 -17.58 13.62
C GLY A 43 -24.62 -18.05 14.27
N TYR A 44 -23.78 -18.80 13.54
CA TYR A 44 -22.45 -19.15 14.00
C TYR A 44 -21.50 -18.00 13.75
N GLY A 45 -20.94 -17.46 14.80
CA GLY A 45 -20.11 -16.28 14.71
C GLY A 45 -18.95 -16.26 15.68
N ILE A 46 -18.23 -15.16 15.62
CA ILE A 46 -17.14 -14.82 16.54
C ILE A 46 -17.40 -13.46 17.16
N HIS A 47 -17.01 -13.36 18.41
CA HIS A 47 -16.83 -12.10 19.09
C HIS A 47 -15.34 -11.87 19.29
N THR A 48 -14.83 -10.75 18.79
CA THR A 48 -13.40 -10.41 18.79
C THR A 48 -13.18 -9.17 19.63
N ASP A 49 -12.29 -9.26 20.62
CA ASP A 49 -11.71 -8.15 21.35
C ASP A 49 -10.22 -8.09 21.05
N ALA A 50 -9.77 -6.97 20.51
CA ALA A 50 -8.36 -6.73 20.24
C ALA A 50 -7.95 -5.36 20.76
N ARG A 51 -6.85 -5.29 21.46
CA ARG A 51 -6.30 -4.05 21.99
C ARG A 51 -4.81 -3.96 21.69
N ILE A 52 -4.37 -2.80 21.21
CA ILE A 52 -2.95 -2.45 21.08
C ILE A 52 -2.72 -1.13 21.81
N ARG A 53 -1.76 -1.10 22.71
CA ARG A 53 -1.15 0.12 23.22
C ARG A 53 0.22 0.26 22.59
N ALA A 54 0.50 1.40 21.98
CA ALA A 54 1.77 1.72 21.36
C ALA A 54 2.31 3.02 21.94
N SER A 55 3.50 2.98 22.51
CA SER A 55 4.22 4.14 23.01
C SER A 55 5.50 4.31 22.20
N SER A 56 5.77 5.52 21.75
CA SER A 56 7.00 5.85 21.03
C SER A 56 7.61 7.14 21.57
N ALA A 57 8.91 7.12 21.78
CA ALA A 57 9.68 8.29 22.20
C ALA A 57 10.92 8.44 21.34
N ALA A 58 11.34 9.68 21.07
CA ALA A 58 12.58 9.92 20.35
C ALA A 58 13.23 11.25 20.69
N VAL A 59 14.55 11.28 20.51
CA VAL A 59 15.35 12.50 20.49
C VAL A 59 15.97 12.61 19.10
N PHE A 60 15.93 13.78 18.50
CA PHE A 60 16.46 13.99 17.14
C PHE A 60 17.09 15.36 16.97
N GLY A 61 17.97 15.43 15.97
CA GLY A 61 18.60 16.67 15.54
C GLY A 61 18.98 16.63 14.08
N GLN A 62 18.98 17.80 13.45
CA GLN A 62 19.42 18.02 12.08
C GLN A 62 20.19 19.33 12.00
N LEU A 63 21.26 19.32 11.22
CA LEU A 63 22.11 20.48 10.93
C LEU A 63 22.13 20.73 9.43
N ASP A 64 22.14 21.99 9.03
CA ASP A 64 22.58 22.43 7.71
C ASP A 64 23.93 23.13 7.86
N TRP A 65 24.97 22.47 7.41
CA TRP A 65 26.32 22.98 7.47
C TRP A 65 26.77 23.45 6.10
N ALA A 66 26.77 24.78 5.90
CA ALA A 66 27.37 25.44 4.75
C ALA A 66 28.89 25.37 4.84
N VAL A 67 29.49 24.34 4.21
CA VAL A 67 30.97 24.22 4.14
C VAL A 67 31.54 25.30 3.26
N THR A 68 30.83 25.64 2.18
CA THR A 68 31.07 26.82 1.32
C THR A 68 29.71 27.38 0.89
N GLU A 69 29.69 28.51 0.19
CA GLU A 69 28.47 29.09 -0.38
C GLU A 69 27.73 28.14 -1.36
N LYS A 70 28.45 27.15 -1.91
CA LYS A 70 27.93 26.23 -2.90
C LYS A 70 27.77 24.79 -2.40
N PHE A 71 28.46 24.42 -1.32
CA PHE A 71 28.49 23.07 -0.84
C PHE A 71 27.98 22.99 0.60
N HIS A 72 26.90 22.19 0.81
CA HIS A 72 26.29 21.97 2.11
C HIS A 72 26.29 20.49 2.44
N ILE A 73 26.39 20.21 3.73
CA ILE A 73 26.24 18.88 4.34
C ILE A 73 25.06 18.96 5.31
N LEU A 74 24.07 18.12 5.12
CA LEU A 74 22.86 18.08 5.95
C LEU A 74 22.76 16.73 6.69
N PRO A 75 23.46 16.57 7.84
CA PRO A 75 23.30 15.38 8.68
C PRO A 75 22.05 15.50 9.53
N GLY A 76 21.34 14.40 9.66
CA GLY A 76 20.23 14.23 10.59
C GLY A 76 20.35 12.91 11.36
N LEU A 77 20.08 12.93 12.65
CA LEU A 77 20.11 11.76 13.50
C LEU A 77 18.90 11.74 14.43
N ARG A 78 18.35 10.56 14.65
CA ARG A 78 17.25 10.31 15.57
C ARG A 78 17.47 8.98 16.29
N TYR A 79 17.34 9.01 17.61
CA TYR A 79 17.28 7.82 18.46
C TYR A 79 15.85 7.59 18.88
N ASN A 80 15.36 6.38 18.64
CA ASN A 80 13.98 6.00 18.84
C ASN A 80 13.86 4.89 19.88
N PHE A 81 12.78 4.94 20.64
CA PHE A 81 12.32 3.88 21.53
C PHE A 81 10.83 3.63 21.22
N ASP A 82 10.47 2.39 20.96
CA ASP A 82 9.10 1.97 20.66
C ASP A 82 8.72 0.79 21.54
N LYS A 83 7.54 0.83 22.15
CA LYS A 83 6.96 -0.26 22.92
C LYS A 83 5.55 -0.54 22.45
N LYS A 84 5.18 -1.82 22.36
CA LYS A 84 3.82 -2.26 22.03
C LYS A 84 3.39 -3.37 22.95
N ASP A 85 2.23 -3.17 23.58
CA ASP A 85 1.50 -4.17 24.35
C ASP A 85 0.21 -4.48 23.58
N ALA A 86 -0.09 -5.75 23.34
CA ALA A 86 -1.28 -6.17 22.64
C ALA A 86 -1.97 -7.34 23.32
N SER A 87 -3.29 -7.34 23.29
CA SER A 87 -4.12 -8.47 23.69
C SER A 87 -5.13 -8.78 22.61
N TYR A 88 -5.37 -10.05 22.38
CA TYR A 88 -6.35 -10.55 21.43
C TYR A 88 -7.17 -11.67 22.04
N SER A 89 -8.48 -11.59 21.88
CA SER A 89 -9.42 -12.63 22.27
C SER A 89 -10.50 -12.78 21.19
N ARG A 90 -10.72 -14.00 20.74
CA ARG A 90 -11.78 -14.37 19.82
C ARG A 90 -12.51 -15.56 20.40
N LYS A 91 -13.83 -15.44 20.55
CA LYS A 91 -14.71 -16.49 21.03
C LYS A 91 -15.79 -16.79 20.03
N THR A 92 -16.01 -18.07 19.77
CA THR A 92 -17.09 -18.55 18.89
C THR A 92 -18.40 -18.64 19.68
N TYR A 93 -19.51 -18.44 18.96
CA TYR A 93 -20.86 -18.59 19.51
C TYR A 93 -21.83 -19.10 18.44
N GLY A 94 -23.03 -19.52 18.86
CA GLY A 94 -24.14 -19.88 17.97
C GLY A 94 -23.91 -21.09 17.07
N GLY A 95 -24.64 -21.14 15.98
CA GLY A 95 -24.71 -22.28 15.08
C GLY A 95 -25.38 -23.53 15.68
N LEU A 96 -25.45 -24.61 14.89
CA LEU A 96 -25.99 -25.88 15.36
C LEU A 96 -25.23 -26.40 16.58
N GLN A 97 -25.96 -26.70 17.64
CA GLN A 97 -25.43 -27.39 18.82
C GLN A 97 -25.31 -28.88 18.50
N THR A 98 -24.11 -29.42 18.56
CA THR A 98 -23.79 -30.79 18.16
C THR A 98 -22.65 -31.36 18.97
N THR A 99 -22.62 -32.67 19.12
CA THR A 99 -21.50 -33.43 19.66
C THR A 99 -20.78 -34.24 18.58
N ASP A 100 -21.26 -34.19 17.34
CA ASP A 100 -20.62 -34.88 16.21
C ASP A 100 -19.21 -34.29 15.93
N PRO A 101 -18.14 -35.10 16.04
CA PRO A 101 -16.77 -34.60 15.86
C PRO A 101 -16.51 -34.03 14.47
N ALA A 102 -17.13 -34.54 13.41
CA ALA A 102 -16.97 -34.06 12.05
C ALA A 102 -17.57 -32.65 11.88
N LEU A 103 -18.78 -32.45 12.42
CA LEU A 103 -19.45 -31.14 12.40
C LEU A 103 -18.73 -30.12 13.28
N LEU A 104 -18.21 -30.53 14.44
CA LEU A 104 -17.40 -29.68 15.29
C LEU A 104 -16.08 -29.28 14.60
N ALA A 105 -15.40 -30.21 13.92
CA ALA A 105 -14.21 -29.93 13.14
C ALA A 105 -14.50 -28.92 12.01
N LEU A 106 -15.65 -29.07 11.33
CA LEU A 106 -16.08 -28.15 10.28
C LEU A 106 -16.39 -26.76 10.83
N LYS A 107 -17.08 -26.64 11.97
CA LYS A 107 -17.26 -25.33 12.65
C LYS A 107 -15.92 -24.68 12.98
N LYS A 108 -14.97 -25.43 13.55
CA LYS A 108 -13.63 -24.95 13.89
C LYS A 108 -12.80 -24.53 12.66
N SER A 109 -13.04 -25.13 11.48
CA SER A 109 -12.36 -24.73 10.25
C SER A 109 -12.78 -23.35 9.74
N VAL A 110 -14.00 -22.91 10.10
CA VAL A 110 -14.50 -21.56 9.75
C VAL A 110 -14.12 -20.56 10.84
N TYR A 111 -14.49 -20.85 12.10
CA TYR A 111 -14.14 -20.03 13.25
C TYR A 111 -13.67 -20.91 14.40
N SER A 112 -12.59 -20.48 15.07
CA SER A 112 -12.06 -21.13 16.26
C SER A 112 -11.78 -20.10 17.35
N ASP A 113 -11.92 -20.53 18.60
CA ASP A 113 -11.52 -19.71 19.75
C ASP A 113 -10.01 -19.49 19.70
N GLN A 114 -9.59 -18.29 20.06
CA GLN A 114 -8.19 -17.92 20.12
C GLN A 114 -7.98 -16.80 21.14
N ALA A 115 -6.93 -16.89 21.95
CA ALA A 115 -6.55 -15.82 22.83
C ALA A 115 -5.02 -15.81 23.00
N PHE A 116 -4.43 -14.65 23.01
CA PHE A 116 -3.02 -14.43 23.27
C PHE A 116 -2.74 -12.99 23.67
N ASP A 117 -1.66 -12.81 24.41
CA ASP A 117 -1.07 -11.53 24.75
C ASP A 117 0.31 -11.42 24.10
N SER A 118 0.74 -10.21 23.82
CA SER A 118 2.05 -9.92 23.23
C SER A 118 2.58 -8.61 23.78
N ASP A 119 3.83 -8.63 24.23
CA ASP A 119 4.60 -7.47 24.67
C ASP A 119 5.91 -7.42 23.90
N THR A 120 6.28 -6.24 23.42
CA THR A 120 7.52 -6.07 22.67
C THR A 120 8.00 -4.63 22.70
N ASP A 121 9.32 -4.46 22.77
CA ASP A 121 9.96 -3.17 22.61
C ASP A 121 11.09 -3.22 21.59
N ASN A 122 11.48 -2.05 21.10
CA ASN A 122 12.57 -1.90 20.15
C ASN A 122 13.21 -0.53 20.29
N THR A 123 14.52 -0.48 20.14
CA THR A 123 15.29 0.76 19.99
C THR A 123 16.05 0.74 18.67
N ASP A 124 16.08 1.85 17.97
CA ASP A 124 16.90 1.97 16.75
C ASP A 124 17.36 3.42 16.53
N PHE A 125 18.48 3.54 15.80
CA PHE A 125 18.95 4.81 15.24
C PHE A 125 18.45 4.93 13.80
N SER A 126 17.81 6.04 13.50
CA SER A 126 17.51 6.49 12.14
C SER A 126 18.23 7.80 11.86
N GLY A 127 18.50 8.09 10.61
CA GLY A 127 19.18 9.31 10.23
C GLY A 127 19.50 9.36 8.76
N ASN A 128 19.98 10.49 8.33
CA ASN A 128 20.40 10.71 6.97
C ASN A 128 21.63 11.63 6.92
N ILE A 129 22.34 11.55 5.82
CA ILE A 129 23.31 12.54 5.40
C ILE A 129 23.02 12.90 3.95
N THR A 130 22.79 14.18 3.71
CA THR A 130 22.63 14.71 2.35
C THR A 130 23.75 15.68 2.05
N LEU A 131 24.40 15.48 0.93
CA LEU A 131 25.39 16.38 0.34
C LEU A 131 24.70 17.13 -0.78
N THR A 132 24.78 18.45 -0.79
CA THR A 132 24.25 19.26 -1.88
C THR A 132 25.34 20.18 -2.45
N TYR A 133 25.33 20.30 -3.78
CA TYR A 133 26.25 21.15 -4.50
C TYR A 133 25.51 22.03 -5.50
N LYS A 134 25.51 23.33 -5.23
CA LYS A 134 24.96 24.36 -6.11
C LYS A 134 25.96 24.66 -7.23
N ALA A 135 25.87 23.87 -8.31
CA ALA A 135 26.78 24.03 -9.45
C ALA A 135 26.61 25.41 -10.14
N SER A 136 25.37 25.92 -10.18
CA SER A 136 25.00 27.27 -10.58
C SER A 136 23.69 27.68 -9.92
N ASP A 137 23.21 28.90 -10.16
CA ASP A 137 21.89 29.37 -9.68
C ASP A 137 20.73 28.56 -10.26
N LYS A 138 20.98 27.78 -11.32
CA LYS A 138 19.97 26.97 -12.01
C LYS A 138 20.17 25.48 -11.83
N ILE A 139 21.24 25.01 -11.21
CA ILE A 139 21.58 23.59 -11.12
C ILE A 139 22.01 23.27 -9.70
N ASN A 140 21.27 22.41 -9.06
CA ASN A 140 21.61 21.80 -7.78
C ASN A 140 21.76 20.28 -7.94
N ILE A 141 22.89 19.74 -7.51
CA ILE A 141 23.22 18.31 -7.50
C ILE A 141 23.21 17.86 -6.05
N TYR A 142 22.64 16.71 -5.77
CA TYR A 142 22.63 16.19 -4.42
C TYR A 142 22.78 14.66 -4.38
N GLY A 143 23.29 14.17 -3.25
CA GLY A 143 23.33 12.75 -2.92
C GLY A 143 22.93 12.55 -1.48
N THR A 144 22.08 11.56 -1.23
CA THR A 144 21.55 11.21 0.10
C THR A 144 21.84 9.75 0.42
N PHE A 145 22.33 9.51 1.63
CA PHE A 145 22.23 8.22 2.30
C PHE A 145 21.28 8.38 3.49
N ALA A 146 20.34 7.46 3.64
CA ALA A 146 19.46 7.42 4.80
C ALA A 146 19.34 6.00 5.35
N LYS A 147 19.34 5.91 6.68
CA LYS A 147 18.94 4.71 7.43
C LYS A 147 17.65 5.04 8.17
N SER A 148 16.62 4.26 7.97
CA SER A 148 15.37 4.34 8.72
C SER A 148 14.89 2.96 9.14
N TYR A 149 13.81 2.92 9.91
CA TYR A 149 13.19 1.67 10.30
C TYR A 149 11.67 1.84 10.41
N LYS A 150 10.95 0.76 10.30
CA LYS A 150 9.55 0.67 10.72
C LYS A 150 9.52 -0.15 12.00
N PRO A 151 8.86 0.35 13.06
CA PRO A 151 8.87 -0.33 14.35
C PRO A 151 8.35 -1.76 14.29
N VAL A 152 8.69 -2.52 15.31
CA VAL A 152 8.13 -3.84 15.57
C VAL A 152 6.61 -3.83 15.41
N GLY A 153 6.05 -4.83 14.71
CA GLY A 153 4.63 -5.03 14.51
C GLY A 153 4.05 -6.01 15.52
N VAL A 154 2.73 -5.99 15.68
CA VAL A 154 1.99 -7.02 16.41
C VAL A 154 0.77 -7.43 15.59
N ASN A 155 0.50 -8.73 15.53
CA ASN A 155 -0.69 -9.27 14.90
C ASN A 155 -1.83 -9.31 15.91
N VAL A 156 -2.94 -8.63 15.61
CA VAL A 156 -4.17 -8.61 16.41
C VAL A 156 -5.42 -8.87 15.55
N ALA A 157 -5.26 -9.55 14.44
CA ALA A 157 -6.38 -10.01 13.59
C ALA A 157 -6.60 -11.53 13.68
N GLY A 158 -5.93 -12.18 14.61
CA GLY A 158 -5.83 -13.63 14.75
C GLY A 158 -4.56 -14.17 14.10
N LEU A 159 -4.16 -15.34 14.55
CA LEU A 159 -2.95 -16.04 14.10
C LEU A 159 -3.32 -17.35 13.39
N PRO A 160 -2.48 -17.84 12.47
CA PRO A 160 -2.59 -19.22 12.00
C PRO A 160 -2.55 -20.19 13.15
N SER A 161 -3.20 -21.35 12.99
CA SER A 161 -3.18 -22.43 13.96
C SER A 161 -2.20 -23.53 13.54
N ASN A 162 -1.53 -24.11 14.52
CA ASN A 162 -0.70 -25.31 14.31
C ASN A 162 -1.60 -26.56 14.10
N SER A 163 -0.99 -27.72 13.86
CA SER A 163 -1.70 -28.99 13.65
C SER A 163 -2.56 -29.45 14.85
N ALA A 164 -2.30 -28.91 16.05
CA ALA A 164 -3.07 -29.15 17.26
C ALA A 164 -4.24 -28.15 17.42
N GLY A 165 -4.43 -27.22 16.46
CA GLY A 165 -5.46 -26.19 16.51
C GLY A 165 -5.15 -25.02 17.47
N GLN A 166 -3.91 -24.90 17.94
CA GLN A 166 -3.47 -23.83 18.83
C GLN A 166 -2.91 -22.67 18.01
N PRO A 167 -3.08 -21.41 18.44
CA PRO A 167 -2.52 -20.27 17.75
C PRO A 167 -0.98 -20.32 17.76
N MET A 168 -0.38 -20.01 16.61
CA MET A 168 1.07 -19.91 16.45
C MET A 168 1.56 -18.58 17.04
N THR A 169 1.69 -18.51 18.37
CA THR A 169 2.00 -17.26 19.11
C THR A 169 3.37 -16.67 18.75
N GLU A 170 4.28 -17.46 18.21
CA GLU A 170 5.56 -16.99 17.65
C GLU A 170 5.38 -16.01 16.48
N LEU A 171 4.21 -16.00 15.84
CA LEU A 171 3.85 -15.06 14.77
C LEU A 171 3.14 -13.80 15.29
N ALA A 172 2.93 -13.68 16.59
CA ALA A 172 2.27 -12.50 17.18
C ALA A 172 3.13 -11.24 17.02
N VAL A 173 4.45 -11.37 17.15
CA VAL A 173 5.40 -10.26 17.05
C VAL A 173 6.10 -10.30 15.71
N ILE A 174 6.14 -9.15 15.04
CA ILE A 174 6.74 -8.97 13.72
C ILE A 174 8.01 -8.12 13.88
N LYS A 175 9.13 -8.60 13.35
CA LYS A 175 10.41 -7.89 13.42
C LYS A 175 10.31 -6.50 12.81
N PRO A 176 11.08 -5.52 13.35
CA PRO A 176 11.17 -4.19 12.76
C PRO A 176 11.84 -4.26 11.39
N GLU A 177 11.33 -3.48 10.43
CA GLU A 177 12.02 -3.30 9.14
C GLU A 177 13.24 -2.42 9.33
N LYS A 178 14.32 -2.72 8.60
CA LYS A 178 15.51 -1.89 8.50
C LYS A 178 15.68 -1.42 7.06
N VAL A 179 15.61 -0.11 6.86
CA VAL A 179 15.63 0.53 5.54
C VAL A 179 16.97 1.23 5.34
N TYR A 180 17.61 0.96 4.20
CA TYR A 180 18.79 1.64 3.72
C TYR A 180 18.49 2.25 2.36
N HIS A 181 18.57 3.56 2.28
CA HIS A 181 18.22 4.32 1.08
C HIS A 181 19.42 5.13 0.58
N TYR A 182 19.63 5.06 -0.71
CA TYR A 182 20.61 5.83 -1.46
C TYR A 182 19.89 6.57 -2.57
N GLU A 183 20.14 7.85 -2.67
CA GLU A 183 19.56 8.70 -3.70
C GLU A 183 20.62 9.63 -4.27
N PHE A 184 20.57 9.84 -5.58
CA PHE A 184 21.35 10.84 -6.28
C PHE A 184 20.43 11.58 -7.24
N GLY A 185 20.48 12.90 -7.23
CA GLY A 185 19.62 13.68 -8.10
C GLY A 185 20.21 15.01 -8.56
N VAL A 186 19.62 15.49 -9.63
CA VAL A 186 19.91 16.81 -10.20
C VAL A 186 18.59 17.57 -10.33
N LYS A 187 18.54 18.75 -9.71
CA LYS A 187 17.40 19.67 -9.81
C LYS A 187 17.82 20.88 -10.64
N THR A 188 17.07 21.16 -11.68
CA THR A 188 17.43 22.24 -12.60
C THR A 188 16.26 23.14 -12.96
N SER A 189 16.58 24.41 -13.26
CA SER A 189 15.69 25.40 -13.85
C SER A 189 16.33 25.92 -15.15
N PRO A 190 16.33 25.09 -16.23
CA PRO A 190 17.09 25.38 -17.44
C PRO A 190 16.66 26.68 -18.14
N PHE A 191 15.36 26.99 -18.06
CA PHE A 191 14.77 28.20 -18.62
C PHE A 191 14.02 28.99 -17.54
N LYS A 192 13.61 30.22 -17.85
CA LYS A 192 12.77 31.00 -16.95
C LYS A 192 11.44 30.28 -16.68
N ASN A 193 11.07 30.14 -15.41
CA ASN A 193 9.85 29.45 -14.97
C ASN A 193 9.76 27.99 -15.45
N SER A 194 10.89 27.30 -15.48
CA SER A 194 10.94 25.88 -15.80
C SER A 194 11.57 25.07 -14.68
N ILE A 195 11.19 23.81 -14.58
CA ILE A 195 11.76 22.82 -13.68
C ILE A 195 12.05 21.57 -14.51
N PHE A 196 13.20 20.95 -14.27
CA PHE A 196 13.55 19.64 -14.77
C PHE A 196 14.40 18.95 -13.72
N ASN A 197 13.88 17.90 -13.13
CA ASN A 197 14.53 17.14 -12.06
C ASN A 197 14.67 15.69 -12.49
N LEU A 198 15.82 15.12 -12.18
CA LEU A 198 16.11 13.71 -12.41
C LEU A 198 16.70 13.13 -11.14
N THR A 199 16.14 12.04 -10.68
CA THR A 199 16.53 11.34 -9.45
C THR A 199 16.74 9.87 -9.74
N PHE A 200 17.79 9.28 -9.19
CA PHE A 200 18.06 7.84 -9.15
C PHE A 200 18.06 7.39 -7.70
N PHE A 201 17.43 6.26 -7.42
CA PHE A 201 17.34 5.75 -6.07
C PHE A 201 17.54 4.23 -6.00
N ASN A 202 18.01 3.79 -4.82
CA ASN A 202 18.04 2.38 -4.42
C ASN A 202 17.69 2.27 -2.93
N THR A 203 16.70 1.48 -2.62
CA THR A 203 16.23 1.22 -1.25
C THR A 203 16.28 -0.28 -1.00
N ASP A 204 17.10 -0.71 -0.03
CA ASP A 204 17.10 -2.07 0.51
C ASP A 204 16.33 -2.07 1.83
N ILE A 205 15.36 -2.98 1.97
CA ILE A 205 14.57 -3.17 3.18
C ILE A 205 14.78 -4.61 3.66
N LYS A 206 15.29 -4.76 4.88
CA LYS A 206 15.40 -6.05 5.57
C LYS A 206 14.20 -6.26 6.48
N ASP A 207 13.79 -7.49 6.63
CA ASP A 207 12.64 -7.89 7.46
C ASP A 207 11.36 -7.12 7.08
N PHE A 208 11.11 -6.95 5.77
CA PHE A 208 9.98 -6.18 5.23
C PHE A 208 8.65 -6.72 5.72
N GLN A 209 7.87 -5.89 6.42
CA GLN A 209 6.55 -6.25 6.93
C GLN A 209 5.50 -6.20 5.82
N THR A 210 4.97 -7.35 5.47
CA THR A 210 3.95 -7.49 4.43
C THR A 210 2.73 -8.22 4.96
N ASN A 211 1.56 -7.85 4.45
CA ASN A 211 0.35 -8.61 4.70
C ASN A 211 0.38 -9.88 3.86
N VAL A 212 0.20 -11.00 4.52
CA VAL A 212 0.05 -12.31 3.89
C VAL A 212 -1.31 -12.88 4.23
N GLN A 213 -1.86 -13.67 3.34
CA GLN A 213 -3.17 -14.31 3.57
C GLN A 213 -2.96 -15.77 3.89
N ALA A 214 -3.45 -16.21 5.05
CA ALA A 214 -3.54 -17.62 5.37
C ALA A 214 -4.74 -18.20 4.60
N ALA A 215 -4.47 -19.13 3.70
CA ALA A 215 -5.52 -19.88 3.00
C ALA A 215 -6.02 -21.01 3.90
N GLU A 216 -6.69 -20.67 5.00
CA GLU A 216 -7.47 -21.64 5.77
C GLU A 216 -8.78 -21.89 5.04
N LEU A 217 -9.25 -23.12 5.06
CA LEU A 217 -10.50 -23.53 4.40
C LEU A 217 -11.67 -22.60 4.80
N GLY A 218 -12.23 -21.92 3.81
CA GLY A 218 -13.45 -21.12 3.96
C GLY A 218 -13.28 -19.70 4.53
N VAL A 219 -12.10 -19.33 5.03
CA VAL A 219 -11.86 -17.99 5.59
C VAL A 219 -10.53 -17.44 5.13
N ASN A 220 -10.58 -16.35 4.40
CA ASN A 220 -9.39 -15.65 3.93
C ASN A 220 -8.97 -14.62 4.98
N ARG A 221 -8.00 -14.96 5.83
CA ARG A 221 -7.48 -14.09 6.88
C ARG A 221 -6.09 -13.62 6.55
N GLY A 222 -5.89 -12.30 6.67
CA GLY A 222 -4.59 -11.69 6.55
C GLY A 222 -3.90 -11.58 7.91
N TYR A 223 -2.61 -11.78 7.93
CA TYR A 223 -1.74 -11.45 9.05
C TYR A 223 -0.44 -10.83 8.53
N LEU A 224 0.27 -10.12 9.41
CA LEU A 224 1.57 -9.56 9.07
C LEU A 224 2.66 -10.63 9.18
N ALA A 225 3.56 -10.65 8.21
CA ALA A 225 4.77 -11.46 8.22
C ALA A 225 5.97 -10.62 7.74
N ASN A 226 7.19 -11.12 7.97
CA ASN A 226 8.38 -10.50 7.43
C ASN A 226 8.86 -11.24 6.17
N ALA A 227 9.03 -10.51 5.06
CA ALA A 227 9.91 -10.96 3.98
C ALA A 227 11.35 -10.63 4.34
N ASP A 228 12.29 -11.56 4.12
CA ASP A 228 13.69 -11.39 4.55
C ASP A 228 14.35 -10.14 3.97
N LYS A 229 14.14 -9.91 2.68
CA LYS A 229 14.72 -8.75 1.99
C LYS A 229 13.92 -8.33 0.77
N VAL A 230 13.71 -7.03 0.67
CA VAL A 230 13.10 -6.35 -0.47
C VAL A 230 14.09 -5.32 -1.00
N ARG A 231 14.06 -5.07 -2.31
CA ARG A 231 14.78 -3.97 -2.95
C ARG A 231 13.84 -3.22 -3.88
N VAL A 232 13.91 -1.89 -3.80
CA VAL A 232 13.25 -0.99 -4.74
C VAL A 232 14.28 -0.03 -5.28
N ARG A 233 14.49 -0.02 -6.60
CA ARG A 233 15.42 0.88 -7.27
C ARG A 233 14.79 1.43 -8.53
N GLY A 234 15.23 2.61 -8.93
CA GLY A 234 14.65 3.22 -10.11
C GLY A 234 15.20 4.59 -10.43
N ALA A 235 14.45 5.24 -11.32
CA ALA A 235 14.70 6.61 -11.71
C ALA A 235 13.37 7.36 -11.81
N GLU A 236 13.38 8.62 -11.42
CA GLU A 236 12.24 9.53 -11.48
C GLU A 236 12.62 10.79 -12.25
N LEU A 237 11.75 11.19 -13.13
CA LEU A 237 11.82 12.44 -13.89
C LEU A 237 10.57 13.24 -13.60
N ASP A 238 10.73 14.50 -13.25
CA ASP A 238 9.66 15.49 -13.27
C ASP A 238 10.07 16.75 -14.02
N ALA A 239 9.16 17.30 -14.80
CA ALA A 239 9.42 18.46 -15.61
C ALA A 239 8.18 19.36 -15.71
N SER A 240 8.42 20.66 -15.68
CA SER A 240 7.40 21.67 -15.96
C SER A 240 8.03 22.82 -16.76
N PHE A 241 7.42 23.17 -17.87
CA PHE A 241 7.93 24.19 -18.78
C PHE A 241 6.83 25.20 -19.11
N VAL A 242 7.07 26.46 -18.82
CA VAL A 242 6.29 27.56 -19.37
C VAL A 242 6.91 27.91 -20.73
N ILE A 243 6.34 27.30 -21.80
CA ILE A 243 6.84 27.44 -23.17
C ILE A 243 6.62 28.85 -23.69
N SER A 244 5.45 29.42 -23.36
CA SER A 244 5.08 30.81 -23.72
C SER A 244 4.10 31.36 -22.69
N SER A 245 3.63 32.62 -22.89
CA SER A 245 2.54 33.20 -22.12
C SER A 245 1.21 32.46 -22.27
N HIS A 246 1.12 31.57 -23.27
CA HIS A 246 -0.09 30.85 -23.61
C HIS A 246 -0.01 29.35 -23.35
N LEU A 247 1.19 28.74 -23.26
CA LEU A 247 1.36 27.30 -23.18
C LEU A 247 2.28 26.91 -22.03
N THR A 248 1.75 26.07 -21.15
CA THR A 248 2.49 25.34 -20.09
C THR A 248 2.39 23.84 -20.35
N ILE A 249 3.50 23.13 -20.21
CA ILE A 249 3.56 21.65 -20.32
C ILE A 249 4.19 21.12 -19.04
N ASN A 250 3.66 20.06 -18.51
CA ASN A 250 4.21 19.34 -17.37
C ASN A 250 4.19 17.82 -17.61
N GLY A 251 5.16 17.12 -17.07
CA GLY A 251 5.23 15.69 -17.19
C GLY A 251 6.06 15.05 -16.09
N ALA A 252 5.74 13.83 -15.76
CA ALA A 252 6.51 13.00 -14.85
C ALA A 252 6.61 11.57 -15.41
N ALA A 253 7.73 10.92 -15.16
CA ALA A 253 7.94 9.52 -15.52
C ALA A 253 8.75 8.83 -14.43
N THR A 254 8.37 7.61 -14.10
CA THR A 254 9.04 6.79 -13.09
C THR A 254 9.33 5.42 -13.69
N TYR A 255 10.57 4.96 -13.52
CA TYR A 255 10.95 3.57 -13.68
C TYR A 255 11.22 2.98 -12.31
N THR A 256 10.55 1.87 -11.94
CA THR A 256 10.69 1.22 -10.64
C THR A 256 10.92 -0.28 -10.81
N ASP A 257 12.05 -0.79 -10.34
CA ASP A 257 12.33 -2.23 -10.20
C ASP A 257 12.24 -2.60 -8.72
N GLY A 258 11.03 -2.98 -8.29
CA GLY A 258 10.70 -3.41 -6.92
C GLY A 258 10.56 -4.92 -6.83
N LYS A 259 11.37 -5.60 -5.98
CA LYS A 259 11.41 -7.07 -5.90
C LYS A 259 11.58 -7.58 -4.50
N TYR A 260 10.99 -8.75 -4.25
CA TYR A 260 11.42 -9.62 -3.17
C TYR A 260 12.79 -10.20 -3.52
N VAL A 261 13.87 -9.69 -2.91
CA VAL A 261 15.22 -10.27 -3.10
C VAL A 261 15.30 -11.64 -2.45
N LYS A 262 14.65 -11.78 -1.29
CA LYS A 262 14.50 -13.04 -0.57
C LYS A 262 13.19 -13.07 0.21
N PHE A 263 12.32 -14.02 -0.12
CA PHE A 263 11.09 -14.32 0.62
C PHE A 263 10.72 -15.78 0.39
N THR A 264 11.33 -16.66 1.19
CA THR A 264 11.23 -18.12 1.01
C THR A 264 9.98 -18.73 1.64
N ASN A 265 9.31 -17.99 2.54
CA ASN A 265 8.15 -18.47 3.29
C ASN A 265 6.89 -17.63 3.01
N ALA A 266 6.70 -17.23 1.76
CA ALA A 266 5.45 -16.56 1.35
C ALA A 266 4.30 -17.57 1.36
N PRO A 267 3.09 -17.19 1.76
CA PRO A 267 1.92 -18.07 1.64
C PRO A 267 1.66 -18.45 0.19
N LEU A 268 1.10 -19.62 0.00
CA LEU A 268 0.65 -20.06 -1.32
C LEU A 268 -0.45 -19.12 -1.85
N PRO A 269 -0.47 -18.80 -3.14
CA PRO A 269 -1.63 -18.21 -3.76
C PRO A 269 -2.80 -19.19 -3.76
N LEU A 270 -4.03 -18.67 -3.85
CA LEU A 270 -5.24 -19.52 -3.77
C LEU A 270 -5.25 -20.68 -4.76
N GLU A 271 -4.75 -20.45 -5.98
CA GLU A 271 -4.68 -21.45 -7.03
C GLU A 271 -3.70 -22.60 -6.75
N GLU A 272 -2.82 -22.44 -5.77
CA GLU A 272 -1.86 -23.45 -5.33
C GLU A 272 -2.21 -24.04 -3.95
N THR A 273 -3.35 -23.63 -3.35
CA THR A 273 -3.80 -24.14 -2.05
C THR A 273 -4.07 -25.64 -2.14
N GLY A 274 -3.56 -26.39 -1.18
CA GLY A 274 -3.68 -27.85 -1.17
C GLY A 274 -2.64 -28.59 -2.02
N LEU A 275 -1.63 -27.88 -2.56
CA LEU A 275 -0.52 -28.49 -3.27
C LEU A 275 0.20 -29.49 -2.37
N VAL A 276 0.37 -30.72 -2.87
CA VAL A 276 1.12 -31.80 -2.20
C VAL A 276 2.38 -32.08 -3.01
N VAL A 277 3.53 -32.00 -2.37
CA VAL A 277 4.82 -32.34 -2.97
C VAL A 277 5.46 -33.47 -2.14
N ASN A 278 5.79 -34.58 -2.79
CA ASN A 278 6.34 -35.78 -2.14
C ASN A 278 5.49 -36.30 -0.96
N GLY A 279 4.16 -36.23 -1.07
CA GLY A 279 3.22 -36.67 -0.04
C GLY A 279 3.03 -35.67 1.13
N VAL A 280 3.67 -34.53 1.11
CA VAL A 280 3.55 -33.49 2.13
C VAL A 280 2.79 -32.28 1.56
N GLN A 281 1.77 -31.80 2.28
CA GLN A 281 1.09 -30.57 1.90
C GLN A 281 2.03 -29.37 2.09
N VAL A 282 2.20 -28.59 1.03
CA VAL A 282 3.04 -27.39 1.02
C VAL A 282 2.23 -26.23 1.62
N ALA A 283 2.80 -25.56 2.62
CA ALA A 283 2.19 -24.39 3.26
C ALA A 283 2.75 -23.07 2.74
N TYR A 284 3.98 -23.07 2.25
CA TYR A 284 4.72 -21.86 1.86
C TYR A 284 5.41 -22.05 0.52
N LYS A 285 5.72 -20.93 -0.12
CA LYS A 285 6.36 -20.86 -1.43
C LYS A 285 7.53 -19.86 -1.39
N ASP A 286 8.59 -20.17 -2.11
CA ASP A 286 9.65 -19.19 -2.38
C ASP A 286 9.22 -18.27 -3.53
N VAL A 287 8.99 -16.99 -3.22
CA VAL A 287 8.68 -15.95 -4.19
C VAL A 287 9.85 -14.98 -4.41
N SER A 288 11.06 -15.40 -4.04
CA SER A 288 12.28 -14.62 -4.30
C SER A 288 12.42 -14.30 -5.78
N GLY A 289 12.78 -13.06 -6.10
CA GLY A 289 12.91 -12.57 -7.47
C GLY A 289 11.62 -12.04 -8.09
N THR A 290 10.43 -12.26 -7.48
CA THR A 290 9.16 -11.73 -7.99
C THR A 290 8.99 -10.25 -7.65
N GLU A 291 8.09 -9.59 -8.38
CA GLU A 291 7.79 -8.17 -8.23
C GLU A 291 7.00 -7.89 -6.95
N LEU A 292 7.24 -6.71 -6.36
CA LEU A 292 6.46 -6.22 -5.23
C LEU A 292 5.04 -5.85 -5.67
N PRO A 293 4.01 -6.14 -4.85
CA PRO A 293 2.66 -5.74 -5.14
C PRO A 293 2.51 -4.22 -5.28
N GLY A 294 1.67 -3.80 -6.23
CA GLY A 294 1.34 -2.40 -6.46
C GLY A 294 2.38 -1.60 -7.25
N ALA A 295 3.59 -2.12 -7.43
CA ALA A 295 4.68 -1.44 -8.13
C ALA A 295 4.66 -1.74 -9.64
N SER A 296 4.20 -0.78 -10.46
CA SER A 296 4.41 -0.84 -11.90
C SER A 296 5.83 -0.50 -12.27
N ARG A 297 6.43 -1.20 -13.25
CA ARG A 297 7.77 -0.86 -13.74
C ARG A 297 7.85 0.52 -14.35
N TRP A 298 6.81 0.92 -15.06
CA TRP A 298 6.71 2.21 -15.70
C TRP A 298 5.40 2.88 -15.29
N ALA A 299 5.50 4.11 -14.86
CA ALA A 299 4.36 4.99 -14.69
C ALA A 299 4.74 6.39 -15.17
N GLY A 300 3.76 7.13 -15.68
CA GLY A 300 4.03 8.49 -16.12
C GLY A 300 2.77 9.27 -16.39
N SER A 301 2.92 10.57 -16.38
CA SER A 301 1.89 11.53 -16.73
C SER A 301 2.44 12.61 -17.64
N LEU A 302 1.61 13.09 -18.53
CA LEU A 302 1.89 14.24 -19.37
C LEU A 302 0.64 15.11 -19.43
N GLY A 303 0.82 16.40 -19.20
CA GLY A 303 -0.27 17.35 -19.25
C GLY A 303 0.17 18.70 -19.81
N GLY A 304 -0.79 19.48 -20.21
CA GLY A 304 -0.56 20.83 -20.66
C GLY A 304 -1.79 21.71 -20.58
N GLU A 305 -1.55 23.00 -20.51
CA GLU A 305 -2.60 24.02 -20.54
C GLU A 305 -2.24 25.07 -21.58
N LEU A 306 -3.19 25.27 -22.51
CA LEU A 306 -3.19 26.38 -23.44
C LEU A 306 -4.17 27.44 -22.92
N SER A 307 -3.74 28.68 -22.79
CA SER A 307 -4.61 29.76 -22.30
C SER A 307 -4.35 31.06 -23.02
N ASP A 308 -5.40 31.87 -23.20
CA ASP A 308 -5.31 33.19 -23.80
C ASP A 308 -6.21 34.17 -23.09
N ASN A 309 -5.90 35.48 -23.22
CA ASN A 309 -6.70 36.53 -22.66
C ASN A 309 -8.07 36.60 -23.36
N ALA A 310 -9.11 36.69 -22.56
CA ALA A 310 -10.49 36.77 -23.07
C ALA A 310 -11.33 37.65 -22.16
N ARG A 311 -12.44 38.10 -22.68
CA ARG A 311 -13.52 38.73 -21.89
C ARG A 311 -14.78 37.89 -22.00
N PHE A 312 -15.40 37.61 -20.84
CA PHE A 312 -16.62 36.83 -20.80
C PHE A 312 -17.62 37.55 -19.85
N PHE A 313 -18.82 37.88 -20.35
CA PHE A 313 -19.80 38.66 -19.63
C PHE A 313 -19.25 39.95 -18.97
N GLY A 314 -18.42 40.71 -19.71
CA GLY A 314 -17.79 41.94 -19.23
C GLY A 314 -16.57 41.75 -18.32
N ASN A 315 -16.29 40.55 -17.83
CA ASN A 315 -15.15 40.24 -16.97
C ASN A 315 -13.92 39.90 -17.83
N ALA A 316 -12.81 40.62 -17.57
CA ALA A 316 -11.51 40.25 -18.14
C ALA A 316 -10.98 38.99 -17.44
N GLY A 317 -10.27 38.13 -18.18
CA GLY A 317 -9.72 36.91 -17.65
C GLY A 317 -8.98 36.10 -18.72
N LYS A 318 -8.91 34.80 -18.52
CA LYS A 318 -8.30 33.85 -19.46
C LYS A 318 -9.26 32.72 -19.80
N ILE A 319 -9.45 32.46 -21.08
CA ILE A 319 -9.97 31.19 -21.55
C ILE A 319 -8.82 30.17 -21.55
N PHE A 320 -9.10 28.93 -21.19
CA PHE A 320 -8.07 27.90 -21.18
C PHE A 320 -8.63 26.56 -21.65
N PHE A 321 -7.75 25.77 -22.28
CA PHE A 321 -7.93 24.35 -22.54
C PHE A 321 -6.76 23.62 -21.89
N ALA A 322 -7.06 22.60 -21.09
CA ALA A 322 -6.04 21.75 -20.49
C ALA A 322 -6.40 20.28 -20.75
N ALA A 323 -5.36 19.49 -21.02
CA ALA A 323 -5.49 18.05 -21.15
C ALA A 323 -4.33 17.38 -20.40
N ASP A 324 -4.62 16.22 -19.83
CA ASP A 324 -3.63 15.39 -19.16
C ASP A 324 -3.90 13.91 -19.41
N GLY A 325 -2.83 13.14 -19.43
CA GLY A 325 -2.85 11.69 -19.53
C GLY A 325 -1.96 11.06 -18.46
N TYR A 326 -2.38 9.93 -17.95
CA TYR A 326 -1.64 9.08 -17.04
C TYR A 326 -1.58 7.67 -17.62
N ALA A 327 -0.42 7.03 -17.55
CA ALA A 327 -0.25 5.64 -17.96
C ALA A 327 0.64 4.89 -16.97
N ARG A 328 0.38 3.59 -16.83
CA ARG A 328 1.24 2.67 -16.07
C ARG A 328 1.31 1.31 -16.74
N SER A 329 2.42 0.62 -16.56
CA SER A 329 2.54 -0.78 -16.96
C SER A 329 1.79 -1.72 -16.00
N GLU A 330 1.67 -2.98 -16.38
CA GLU A 330 1.11 -4.02 -15.50
C GLU A 330 1.85 -4.12 -14.16
N PHE A 331 1.16 -4.67 -13.15
CA PHE A 331 1.73 -4.91 -11.82
C PHE A 331 0.99 -6.03 -11.11
N SER A 332 1.70 -6.72 -10.21
CA SER A 332 1.10 -7.70 -9.30
C SER A 332 0.29 -7.01 -8.19
N SER A 333 -0.86 -7.55 -7.84
CA SER A 333 -1.67 -7.12 -6.68
C SER A 333 -1.46 -7.97 -5.44
N SER A 334 -0.61 -9.01 -5.49
CA SER A 334 -0.50 -10.01 -4.43
C SER A 334 0.95 -10.30 -4.04
N PRO A 335 1.26 -10.37 -2.74
CA PRO A 335 2.56 -10.80 -2.25
C PRO A 335 2.84 -12.31 -2.48
N SER A 336 1.82 -13.12 -2.77
CA SER A 336 1.95 -14.55 -3.05
C SER A 336 2.35 -14.86 -4.50
N ALA A 337 2.58 -13.84 -5.32
CA ALA A 337 2.89 -13.97 -6.75
C ALA A 337 1.86 -14.81 -7.54
N SER A 338 0.57 -14.63 -7.24
CA SER A 338 -0.53 -15.25 -7.99
C SER A 338 -0.54 -14.77 -9.45
N LYS A 339 -0.63 -15.70 -10.38
CA LYS A 339 -0.75 -15.39 -11.81
C LYS A 339 -2.09 -14.74 -12.21
N TYR A 340 -3.11 -14.87 -11.35
CA TYR A 340 -4.45 -14.29 -11.57
C TYR A 340 -4.60 -12.88 -10.98
N LEU A 341 -3.65 -12.44 -10.17
CA LEU A 341 -3.69 -11.15 -9.49
C LEU A 341 -2.72 -10.14 -10.13
N VAL A 342 -2.63 -10.16 -11.45
CA VAL A 342 -1.85 -9.20 -12.25
C VAL A 342 -2.81 -8.22 -12.90
N VAL A 343 -2.73 -6.96 -12.48
CA VAL A 343 -3.46 -5.85 -13.10
C VAL A 343 -2.76 -5.46 -14.39
N GLN A 344 -3.47 -5.48 -15.50
CA GLN A 344 -2.94 -5.08 -16.80
C GLN A 344 -2.66 -3.58 -16.85
N GLY A 345 -1.65 -3.19 -17.64
CA GLY A 345 -1.31 -1.80 -17.87
C GLY A 345 -2.45 -1.03 -18.54
N TYR A 346 -2.56 0.26 -18.20
CA TYR A 346 -3.60 1.12 -18.76
C TYR A 346 -3.14 2.57 -18.88
N ALA A 347 -3.89 3.33 -19.68
CA ALA A 347 -3.76 4.78 -19.80
C ALA A 347 -5.13 5.44 -19.70
N ILE A 348 -5.18 6.59 -19.03
CA ILE A 348 -6.38 7.40 -18.79
C ILE A 348 -6.10 8.82 -19.27
N PHE A 349 -7.08 9.43 -19.93
CA PHE A 349 -6.96 10.79 -20.44
C PHE A 349 -8.11 11.64 -19.92
N ASN A 350 -7.78 12.87 -19.53
CA ASN A 350 -8.70 13.86 -19.03
C ASN A 350 -8.55 15.16 -19.81
N ALA A 351 -9.60 15.96 -19.87
CA ALA A 351 -9.51 17.32 -20.39
C ALA A 351 -10.47 18.28 -19.69
N ARG A 352 -10.14 19.54 -19.75
CA ARG A 352 -10.97 20.63 -19.22
C ARG A 352 -10.86 21.87 -20.10
N LEU A 353 -11.98 22.54 -20.25
CA LEU A 353 -12.11 23.81 -20.96
C LEU A 353 -12.82 24.80 -20.06
N GLY A 354 -12.33 26.02 -19.92
CA GLY A 354 -12.96 26.96 -19.01
C GLY A 354 -12.50 28.39 -19.18
N PHE A 355 -13.07 29.24 -18.33
CA PHE A 355 -12.71 30.64 -18.21
C PHE A 355 -12.41 30.97 -16.74
N ARG A 356 -11.29 31.65 -16.51
CA ARG A 356 -10.90 32.21 -15.19
C ARG A 356 -10.89 33.72 -15.29
N ALA A 357 -11.85 34.37 -14.64
CA ALA A 357 -11.88 35.83 -14.53
C ALA A 357 -10.72 36.30 -13.61
N SER A 358 -10.23 37.50 -13.86
CA SER A 358 -9.23 38.16 -13.02
C SER A 358 -9.78 38.51 -11.62
N GLN A 359 -11.09 38.54 -11.43
CA GLN A 359 -11.78 38.85 -10.18
C GLN A 359 -12.50 37.64 -9.58
N GLY A 360 -11.79 36.52 -9.46
CA GLY A 360 -12.21 35.39 -8.62
C GLY A 360 -13.23 34.42 -9.21
N LEU A 361 -13.95 34.76 -10.29
CA LEU A 361 -14.90 33.84 -10.94
C LEU A 361 -14.15 32.86 -11.85
N SER A 362 -14.41 31.57 -11.70
CA SER A 362 -13.94 30.53 -12.61
C SER A 362 -15.06 29.56 -12.96
N ILE A 363 -15.19 29.25 -14.24
CA ILE A 363 -16.12 28.26 -14.78
C ILE A 363 -15.34 27.31 -15.63
N GLN A 364 -15.48 25.99 -15.40
CA GLN A 364 -14.85 24.99 -16.24
C GLN A 364 -15.74 23.78 -16.49
N PHE A 365 -15.75 23.30 -17.72
CA PHE A 365 -16.24 22.00 -18.11
C PHE A 365 -15.09 21.02 -18.06
N TRP A 366 -15.32 19.84 -17.56
CA TRP A 366 -14.30 18.83 -17.47
C TRP A 366 -14.84 17.45 -17.81
N GLY A 367 -13.96 16.58 -18.32
CA GLY A 367 -14.22 15.17 -18.53
C GLY A 367 -13.02 14.35 -18.03
N ARG A 368 -13.32 13.29 -17.31
CA ARG A 368 -12.35 12.32 -16.83
C ARG A 368 -12.55 11.00 -17.54
N ASN A 369 -11.46 10.25 -17.74
CA ASN A 369 -11.45 8.99 -18.47
C ASN A 369 -12.20 9.13 -19.83
N LEU A 370 -11.78 10.10 -20.64
CA LEU A 370 -12.48 10.50 -21.86
C LEU A 370 -12.75 9.35 -22.84
N PHE A 371 -11.84 8.39 -22.90
CA PHE A 371 -11.95 7.22 -23.77
C PHE A 371 -12.73 6.06 -23.15
N ASN A 372 -13.29 6.26 -21.95
CA ASN A 372 -14.04 5.27 -21.19
C ASN A 372 -13.27 3.94 -21.07
N LYS A 373 -11.98 4.04 -20.70
CA LYS A 373 -11.15 2.86 -20.50
C LYS A 373 -11.62 2.11 -19.26
N ASP A 374 -11.98 0.84 -19.41
CA ASP A 374 -12.20 -0.07 -18.27
C ASP A 374 -10.84 -0.57 -17.79
N TYR A 375 -10.63 -0.50 -16.48
CA TYR A 375 -9.40 -0.94 -15.83
C TYR A 375 -9.66 -1.36 -14.40
N TYR A 376 -8.76 -2.17 -13.86
CA TYR A 376 -8.75 -2.50 -12.43
C TYR A 376 -7.70 -1.67 -11.70
N GLU A 377 -8.03 -1.21 -10.50
CA GLU A 377 -7.08 -0.62 -9.57
C GLU A 377 -6.39 -1.67 -8.73
N GLN A 378 -7.11 -2.75 -8.41
CA GLN A 378 -6.63 -3.87 -7.62
C GLN A 378 -7.36 -5.16 -8.00
N LEU A 379 -6.65 -6.27 -7.92
CA LEU A 379 -7.21 -7.61 -7.93
C LEU A 379 -6.90 -8.28 -6.59
N LEU A 380 -7.84 -9.04 -6.04
CA LEU A 380 -7.72 -9.69 -4.74
C LEU A 380 -8.47 -11.03 -4.74
N PRO A 381 -8.10 -11.96 -3.86
CA PRO A 381 -8.92 -13.13 -3.61
C PRO A 381 -10.27 -12.71 -3.04
N ALA A 382 -11.36 -13.30 -3.52
CA ALA A 382 -12.68 -13.03 -2.99
C ALA A 382 -12.83 -13.60 -1.57
N SER A 383 -13.44 -12.84 -0.68
CA SER A 383 -13.72 -13.31 0.69
C SER A 383 -14.65 -14.51 0.70
N GLY A 384 -14.37 -15.45 1.57
CA GLY A 384 -15.26 -16.59 1.88
C GLY A 384 -15.37 -17.65 0.80
N ASN A 385 -14.63 -17.53 -0.31
CA ASN A 385 -14.64 -18.52 -1.36
C ASN A 385 -13.24 -18.79 -1.90
N THR A 386 -12.77 -20.01 -1.76
CA THR A 386 -11.52 -20.46 -2.35
C THR A 386 -11.69 -20.67 -3.85
N GLY A 387 -10.87 -20.02 -4.66
CA GLY A 387 -10.87 -20.16 -6.12
C GLY A 387 -11.64 -19.05 -6.86
N GLN A 388 -12.20 -18.07 -6.18
CA GLN A 388 -12.74 -16.85 -6.80
C GLN A 388 -11.79 -15.66 -6.56
N TYR A 389 -11.78 -14.78 -7.55
CA TYR A 389 -11.04 -13.51 -7.51
C TYR A 389 -12.01 -12.35 -7.73
N ALA A 390 -11.75 -11.25 -7.05
CA ALA A 390 -12.52 -10.02 -7.18
C ALA A 390 -11.60 -8.90 -7.70
N GLY A 391 -12.21 -7.88 -8.32
CA GLY A 391 -11.48 -6.72 -8.80
C GLY A 391 -12.14 -5.43 -8.34
N VAL A 392 -11.31 -4.46 -7.94
CA VAL A 392 -11.73 -3.08 -7.73
C VAL A 392 -11.62 -2.38 -9.08
N LEU A 393 -12.77 -1.98 -9.62
CA LEU A 393 -12.83 -1.25 -10.89
C LEU A 393 -12.42 0.21 -10.66
N GLY A 394 -11.66 0.73 -11.61
CA GLY A 394 -11.37 2.15 -11.68
C GLY A 394 -12.58 2.97 -12.16
N ASP A 395 -12.48 4.28 -11.98
CA ASP A 395 -13.53 5.21 -12.34
C ASP A 395 -13.84 5.18 -13.86
N GLN A 396 -15.11 5.03 -14.18
CA GLN A 396 -15.59 5.17 -15.54
C GLN A 396 -15.58 6.64 -16.00
N ARG A 397 -15.88 6.87 -17.27
CA ARG A 397 -15.94 8.22 -17.82
C ARG A 397 -16.98 9.07 -17.10
N THR A 398 -16.56 10.23 -16.63
CA THR A 398 -17.41 11.23 -15.97
C THR A 398 -17.21 12.60 -16.60
N TYR A 399 -18.24 13.43 -16.54
CA TYR A 399 -18.21 14.83 -16.96
C TYR A 399 -18.82 15.71 -15.90
N GLY A 400 -18.40 16.95 -15.87
CA GLY A 400 -19.00 17.91 -14.98
C GLY A 400 -18.70 19.35 -15.33
N VAL A 401 -19.36 20.24 -14.60
CA VAL A 401 -19.12 21.67 -14.62
C VAL A 401 -18.75 22.10 -13.21
N THR A 402 -17.72 22.91 -13.09
CA THR A 402 -17.32 23.50 -11.81
C THR A 402 -17.41 25.01 -11.90
N PHE A 403 -18.12 25.57 -10.95
CA PHE A 403 -18.17 27.02 -10.69
C PHE A 403 -17.39 27.30 -9.41
N LYS A 404 -16.45 28.23 -9.47
CA LYS A 404 -15.70 28.67 -8.31
C LYS A 404 -15.74 30.19 -8.25
N TYR A 405 -16.04 30.73 -7.08
CA TYR A 405 -15.96 32.14 -6.80
C TYR A 405 -15.10 32.34 -5.54
N SER A 406 -14.10 33.21 -5.66
CA SER A 406 -13.24 33.60 -4.52
C SER A 406 -13.54 35.06 -4.21
N LEU A 407 -13.97 35.32 -2.97
CA LEU A 407 -14.20 36.66 -2.40
C LEU A 407 -12.84 37.34 -2.12
#